data_d327c1d9259f39501cb96e303c03174a
#
_entry.id   d327c1d9259f39501cb96e303c03174a
#
_cell.length_a   1.000
_cell.length_b   1.000
_cell.length_c   1.000
_cell.angle_alpha   90.00
_cell.angle_beta   90.00
_cell.angle_gamma   90.00
#
_symmetry.space_group_name_H-M   'P 1'
#
loop_
_entity.id
_entity.type
_entity.pdbx_description
1 polymer ?
#
loop_
_entity_poly.entity_id
_entity_poly.type
_entity_poly.pdbx_seq_one_letter_code
_entity_poly.pdbx_strand_id
1 'polypeptide(L)'
;MDLDTASHMLTATVRTETVPMARVPWNEPGIIGRVLDAGALAVVIPMVNTADEARQAVESCRYSPVGSRSFGPSLPNNRYGSMYPVRANDEIAVIPMIETREALANLDEIVSVPGVDAVYIGPADLSIALGLPPGMDHEAAVFNDALEAVVAACHRHGVVPGVHANPSIAAKRYEQGFRMITVGYEIFAAQTALRGDGKAARAAIADAI
;
A
#
# COMPACT_ATOMS: atom_id res chain seq x y z
N MET A 1 -0.65 -8.12 -12.84
CA MET A 1 0.30 -9.17 -12.38
C MET A 1 -0.53 -10.30 -11.81
N ASP A 2 -0.26 -11.53 -12.21
CA ASP A 2 -0.90 -12.71 -11.64
C ASP A 2 -0.24 -13.13 -10.30
N LEU A 3 -0.86 -14.08 -9.61
CA LEU A 3 -0.41 -14.51 -8.29
C LEU A 3 0.93 -15.28 -8.35
N ASP A 4 1.19 -16.02 -9.43
CA ASP A 4 2.43 -16.78 -9.57
C ASP A 4 3.63 -15.83 -9.70
N THR A 5 3.49 -14.80 -10.52
CA THR A 5 4.50 -13.72 -10.62
C THR A 5 4.69 -13.02 -9.28
N ALA A 6 3.61 -12.68 -8.56
CA ALA A 6 3.69 -12.06 -7.25
C ALA A 6 4.42 -12.96 -6.23
N SER A 7 4.14 -14.26 -6.24
CA SER A 7 4.81 -15.25 -5.38
C SER A 7 6.33 -15.31 -5.64
N HIS A 8 6.74 -15.31 -6.91
CA HIS A 8 8.15 -15.27 -7.27
C HIS A 8 8.83 -13.98 -6.80
N MET A 9 8.18 -12.81 -6.97
CA MET A 9 8.71 -11.53 -6.50
C MET A 9 8.83 -11.49 -4.97
N LEU A 10 7.81 -11.96 -4.24
CA LEU A 10 7.86 -12.09 -2.79
C LEU A 10 8.99 -13.04 -2.35
N THR A 11 9.20 -14.14 -3.07
CA THR A 11 10.30 -15.08 -2.80
C THR A 11 11.67 -14.43 -3.01
N ALA A 12 11.84 -13.55 -3.99
CA ALA A 12 13.10 -12.87 -4.25
C ALA A 12 13.56 -11.98 -3.07
N THR A 13 12.65 -11.54 -2.19
CA THR A 13 12.99 -10.72 -1.02
C THR A 13 13.52 -11.53 0.18
N VAL A 14 13.51 -12.88 0.12
CA VAL A 14 13.83 -13.77 1.27
C VAL A 14 15.23 -13.52 1.87
N ARG A 15 16.20 -13.09 1.05
CA ARG A 15 17.58 -12.85 1.48
C ARG A 15 17.91 -11.37 1.69
N THR A 16 16.91 -10.54 1.83
CA THR A 16 17.03 -9.10 2.05
C THR A 16 16.37 -8.71 3.37
N GLU A 17 16.65 -7.52 3.87
CA GLU A 17 15.96 -6.93 5.03
C GLU A 17 14.58 -6.33 4.65
N THR A 18 14.17 -6.47 3.39
CA THR A 18 12.90 -5.93 2.89
C THR A 18 11.72 -6.69 3.48
N VAL A 19 10.80 -5.96 4.08
CA VAL A 19 9.49 -6.48 4.49
C VAL A 19 8.57 -6.48 3.27
N PRO A 20 8.17 -7.65 2.74
CA PRO A 20 7.34 -7.72 1.55
C PRO A 20 5.90 -7.35 1.86
N MET A 21 5.33 -6.43 1.07
CA MET A 21 3.92 -6.14 1.11
C MET A 21 3.29 -6.25 -0.29
N ALA A 22 2.00 -6.55 -0.34
CA ALA A 22 1.28 -6.68 -1.58
C ALA A 22 0.00 -5.84 -1.57
N ARG A 23 -0.28 -5.13 -2.68
CA ARG A 23 -1.60 -4.56 -2.92
C ARG A 23 -2.45 -5.58 -3.65
N VAL A 24 -3.58 -5.96 -3.06
CA VAL A 24 -4.56 -6.85 -3.69
C VAL A 24 -5.46 -6.06 -4.66
N PRO A 25 -6.07 -6.73 -5.65
CA PRO A 25 -6.98 -6.06 -6.59
C PRO A 25 -8.27 -5.58 -5.94
N TRP A 26 -8.75 -6.25 -4.91
CA TRP A 26 -10.00 -5.95 -4.22
C TRP A 26 -10.02 -6.48 -2.79
N ASN A 27 -10.96 -6.00 -1.96
CA ASN A 27 -11.20 -6.50 -0.60
C ASN A 27 -11.95 -7.84 -0.67
N GLU A 28 -11.22 -8.91 -0.98
CA GLU A 28 -11.76 -10.26 -1.17
C GLU A 28 -10.91 -11.27 -0.40
N PRO A 29 -11.51 -12.05 0.53
CA PRO A 29 -10.79 -12.93 1.46
C PRO A 29 -9.86 -13.94 0.79
N GLY A 30 -10.28 -14.51 -0.36
CA GLY A 30 -9.51 -15.54 -1.05
C GLY A 30 -8.19 -15.00 -1.60
N ILE A 31 -8.19 -13.83 -2.24
CA ILE A 31 -6.96 -13.23 -2.77
C ILE A 31 -6.06 -12.69 -1.65
N ILE A 32 -6.65 -12.13 -0.57
CA ILE A 32 -5.92 -11.70 0.62
C ILE A 32 -5.18 -12.89 1.24
N GLY A 33 -5.88 -14.00 1.50
CA GLY A 33 -5.28 -15.21 2.03
C GLY A 33 -4.14 -15.74 1.14
N ARG A 34 -4.32 -15.74 -0.18
CA ARG A 34 -3.31 -16.24 -1.12
C ARG A 34 -2.04 -15.39 -1.18
N VAL A 35 -2.11 -14.06 -1.13
CA VAL A 35 -0.89 -13.24 -1.10
C VAL A 35 -0.15 -13.37 0.23
N LEU A 36 -0.87 -13.57 1.33
CA LEU A 36 -0.27 -13.87 2.63
C LEU A 36 0.39 -15.25 2.64
N ASP A 37 -0.23 -16.26 2.02
CA ASP A 37 0.34 -17.62 1.87
C ASP A 37 1.52 -17.63 0.89
N ALA A 38 1.62 -16.66 -0.01
CA ALA A 38 2.80 -16.41 -0.84
C ALA A 38 3.95 -15.68 -0.09
N GLY A 39 3.72 -15.24 1.16
CA GLY A 39 4.76 -14.69 2.03
C GLY A 39 4.76 -13.17 2.18
N ALA A 40 3.69 -12.47 1.83
CA ALA A 40 3.52 -11.07 2.20
C ALA A 40 3.33 -10.94 3.72
N LEU A 41 3.89 -9.87 4.31
CA LEU A 41 3.72 -9.50 5.71
C LEU A 41 2.85 -8.25 5.89
N ALA A 42 2.42 -7.65 4.79
CA ALA A 42 1.45 -6.58 4.81
C ALA A 42 0.56 -6.65 3.56
N VAL A 43 -0.70 -6.25 3.71
CA VAL A 43 -1.64 -6.21 2.59
C VAL A 43 -2.25 -4.82 2.49
N VAL A 44 -2.09 -4.19 1.32
CA VAL A 44 -2.76 -2.94 0.95
C VAL A 44 -4.06 -3.30 0.23
N ILE A 45 -5.19 -2.84 0.75
CA ILE A 45 -6.53 -3.26 0.32
C ILE A 45 -7.27 -2.04 -0.23
N PRO A 46 -7.54 -1.98 -1.54
CA PRO A 46 -8.17 -0.82 -2.19
C PRO A 46 -9.66 -0.73 -1.87
N MET A 47 -10.23 0.46 -2.10
CA MET A 47 -11.68 0.72 -2.12
C MET A 47 -12.41 0.35 -0.84
N VAL A 48 -11.78 0.52 0.32
CA VAL A 48 -12.41 0.34 1.63
C VAL A 48 -13.11 1.64 2.01
N ASN A 49 -14.44 1.60 2.10
CA ASN A 49 -15.28 2.78 2.26
C ASN A 49 -15.99 2.85 3.62
N THR A 50 -16.08 1.73 4.32
CA THR A 50 -16.83 1.62 5.59
C THR A 50 -16.02 0.86 6.65
N ALA A 51 -16.43 1.03 7.92
CA ALA A 51 -15.87 0.27 9.03
C ALA A 51 -16.12 -1.25 8.89
N ASP A 52 -17.25 -1.66 8.28
CA ASP A 52 -17.55 -3.07 8.03
C ASP A 52 -16.59 -3.67 7.01
N GLU A 53 -16.29 -2.95 5.94
CA GLU A 53 -15.29 -3.36 4.95
C GLU A 53 -13.88 -3.41 5.55
N ALA A 54 -13.53 -2.47 6.44
CA ALA A 54 -12.27 -2.50 7.17
C ALA A 54 -12.20 -3.72 8.13
N ARG A 55 -13.27 -4.05 8.83
CA ARG A 55 -13.36 -5.28 9.64
C ARG A 55 -13.20 -6.53 8.80
N GLN A 56 -13.87 -6.62 7.66
CA GLN A 56 -13.71 -7.73 6.71
C GLN A 56 -12.24 -7.88 6.26
N ALA A 57 -11.57 -6.76 5.96
CA ALA A 57 -10.16 -6.76 5.59
C ALA A 57 -9.27 -7.33 6.71
N VAL A 58 -9.49 -6.90 7.95
CA VAL A 58 -8.78 -7.39 9.13
C VAL A 58 -9.03 -8.89 9.34
N GLU A 59 -10.29 -9.32 9.34
CA GLU A 59 -10.67 -10.72 9.52
C GLU A 59 -10.05 -11.63 8.46
N SER A 60 -9.98 -11.16 7.21
CA SER A 60 -9.36 -11.89 6.09
C SER A 60 -7.86 -12.09 6.26
N CYS A 61 -7.19 -11.25 7.05
CA CYS A 61 -5.76 -11.32 7.31
C CYS A 61 -5.40 -12.14 8.56
N ARG A 62 -6.35 -12.46 9.42
CA ARG A 62 -6.13 -13.10 10.73
C ARG A 62 -6.63 -14.53 10.75
N TYR A 63 -5.88 -15.41 11.39
CA TYR A 63 -6.35 -16.77 11.71
C TYR A 63 -7.37 -16.75 12.85
N SER A 64 -8.21 -17.79 12.90
CA SER A 64 -9.11 -18.04 14.03
C SER A 64 -8.34 -18.02 15.36
N PRO A 65 -8.94 -17.51 16.48
CA PRO A 65 -10.34 -17.07 16.62
C PRO A 65 -10.57 -15.58 16.27
N VAL A 66 -9.54 -14.80 15.95
CA VAL A 66 -9.64 -13.35 15.73
C VAL A 66 -9.98 -12.98 14.29
N GLY A 67 -9.96 -13.94 13.37
CA GLY A 67 -10.31 -13.77 11.97
C GLY A 67 -10.76 -15.07 11.30
N SER A 68 -10.87 -15.01 9.98
CA SER A 68 -11.42 -16.08 9.14
C SER A 68 -10.44 -16.60 8.08
N ARG A 69 -9.15 -16.18 8.14
CA ARG A 69 -8.13 -16.63 7.18
C ARG A 69 -7.98 -18.13 7.21
N SER A 70 -8.06 -18.78 6.04
CA SER A 70 -7.79 -20.22 5.89
C SER A 70 -6.32 -20.52 6.16
N PHE A 71 -6.04 -21.67 6.77
CA PHE A 71 -4.70 -22.11 7.12
C PHE A 71 -3.97 -22.76 5.93
N GLY A 72 -3.03 -22.06 5.33
CA GLY A 72 -2.22 -22.53 4.19
C GLY A 72 -0.80 -21.99 4.14
N PRO A 73 -0.08 -21.79 5.29
CA PRO A 73 1.15 -21.01 5.34
C PRO A 73 2.40 -21.81 4.96
N SER A 74 2.39 -22.62 3.91
CA SER A 74 3.54 -23.46 3.54
C SER A 74 4.78 -22.63 3.21
N LEU A 75 4.65 -21.60 2.37
CA LEU A 75 5.77 -20.71 2.03
C LEU A 75 6.18 -19.80 3.21
N PRO A 76 5.25 -19.15 3.93
CA PRO A 76 5.59 -18.39 5.12
C PRO A 76 6.30 -19.21 6.21
N ASN A 77 5.89 -20.46 6.47
CA ASN A 77 6.58 -21.33 7.41
C ASN A 77 8.04 -21.60 7.02
N ASN A 78 8.28 -21.84 5.75
CA ASN A 78 9.65 -22.05 5.25
C ASN A 78 10.49 -20.76 5.32
N ARG A 79 9.86 -19.61 5.18
CA ARG A 79 10.52 -18.30 5.15
C ARG A 79 10.76 -17.71 6.53
N TYR A 80 9.74 -17.77 7.38
CA TYR A 80 9.70 -17.10 8.69
C TYR A 80 9.78 -18.06 9.87
N GLY A 81 9.91 -19.38 9.58
CA GLY A 81 9.98 -20.44 10.57
C GLY A 81 8.63 -21.01 10.99
N SER A 82 8.66 -22.19 11.61
CA SER A 82 7.47 -22.96 12.01
C SER A 82 6.54 -22.24 13.01
N MET A 83 7.04 -21.20 13.67
CA MET A 83 6.26 -20.36 14.59
C MET A 83 5.47 -19.25 13.89
N TYR A 84 5.60 -19.11 12.56
CA TYR A 84 4.85 -18.08 11.81
C TYR A 84 3.34 -18.10 12.09
N PRO A 85 2.62 -19.25 12.08
CA PRO A 85 1.18 -19.23 12.31
C PRO A 85 0.76 -18.71 13.69
N VAL A 86 1.62 -18.88 14.69
CA VAL A 86 1.37 -18.40 16.06
C VAL A 86 1.49 -16.89 16.15
N ARG A 87 2.41 -16.28 15.36
CA ARG A 87 2.71 -14.86 15.39
C ARG A 87 2.00 -14.06 14.29
N ALA A 88 1.49 -14.73 13.27
CA ALA A 88 0.93 -14.09 12.08
C ALA A 88 -0.19 -13.08 12.39
N ASN A 89 -1.02 -13.37 13.39
CA ASN A 89 -2.10 -12.46 13.79
C ASN A 89 -1.59 -11.13 14.35
N ASP A 90 -0.38 -11.10 14.90
CA ASP A 90 0.24 -9.89 15.48
C ASP A 90 1.22 -9.21 14.51
N GLU A 91 1.82 -9.98 13.59
CA GLU A 91 2.89 -9.50 12.71
C GLU A 91 2.42 -9.00 11.34
N ILE A 92 1.25 -9.46 10.84
CA ILE A 92 0.74 -9.04 9.53
C ILE A 92 0.09 -7.66 9.63
N ALA A 93 0.55 -6.70 8.83
CA ALA A 93 -0.05 -5.38 8.76
C ALA A 93 -1.22 -5.33 7.76
N VAL A 94 -2.34 -4.77 8.19
CA VAL A 94 -3.56 -4.55 7.39
C VAL A 94 -3.70 -3.07 7.06
N ILE A 95 -3.75 -2.76 5.75
CA ILE A 95 -3.60 -1.39 5.25
C ILE A 95 -4.73 -1.07 4.27
N PRO A 96 -5.92 -0.65 4.76
CA PRO A 96 -6.99 -0.14 3.90
C PRO A 96 -6.56 1.10 3.11
N MET A 97 -7.03 1.24 1.86
CA MET A 97 -6.84 2.48 1.11
C MET A 97 -8.00 3.45 1.35
N ILE A 98 -7.64 4.72 1.55
CA ILE A 98 -8.56 5.86 1.63
C ILE A 98 -8.43 6.64 0.33
N GLU A 99 -9.37 6.43 -0.60
CA GLU A 99 -9.25 6.93 -1.97
C GLU A 99 -10.58 7.35 -2.60
N THR A 100 -11.67 7.39 -1.78
CA THR A 100 -13.01 7.79 -2.21
C THR A 100 -13.60 8.85 -1.29
N ARG A 101 -14.66 9.56 -1.74
CA ARG A 101 -15.40 10.49 -0.90
C ARG A 101 -16.10 9.79 0.27
N GLU A 102 -16.58 8.57 0.04
CA GLU A 102 -17.22 7.76 1.07
C GLU A 102 -16.23 7.36 2.16
N ALA A 103 -15.03 6.88 1.76
CA ALA A 103 -13.96 6.56 2.71
C ALA A 103 -13.55 7.79 3.54
N LEU A 104 -13.48 8.98 2.93
CA LEU A 104 -13.19 10.23 3.66
C LEU A 104 -14.31 10.59 4.64
N ALA A 105 -15.58 10.38 4.27
CA ALA A 105 -16.71 10.66 5.16
C ALA A 105 -16.75 9.71 6.37
N ASN A 106 -16.32 8.45 6.19
CA ASN A 106 -16.30 7.40 7.22
C ASN A 106 -14.90 7.21 7.85
N LEU A 107 -14.00 8.16 7.67
CA LEU A 107 -12.59 8.03 7.97
C LEU A 107 -12.30 7.61 9.42
N ASP A 108 -12.89 8.31 10.41
CA ASP A 108 -12.69 7.97 11.81
C ASP A 108 -13.23 6.57 12.16
N GLU A 109 -14.31 6.15 11.55
CA GLU A 109 -14.88 4.82 11.76
C GLU A 109 -13.96 3.73 11.17
N ILE A 110 -13.39 3.96 9.99
CA ILE A 110 -12.46 3.03 9.35
C ILE A 110 -11.17 2.87 10.17
N VAL A 111 -10.53 3.99 10.53
CA VAL A 111 -9.25 3.93 11.27
C VAL A 111 -9.40 3.51 12.72
N SER A 112 -10.62 3.56 13.30
CA SER A 112 -10.89 3.05 14.65
C SER A 112 -11.06 1.53 14.72
N VAL A 113 -11.16 0.83 13.57
CA VAL A 113 -11.32 -0.62 13.54
C VAL A 113 -10.07 -1.30 14.13
N PRO A 114 -10.23 -2.13 15.18
CA PRO A 114 -9.10 -2.85 15.77
C PRO A 114 -8.42 -3.76 14.72
N GLY A 115 -7.10 -3.66 14.61
CA GLY A 115 -6.30 -4.44 13.66
C GLY A 115 -6.05 -3.74 12.31
N VAL A 116 -6.53 -2.51 12.13
CA VAL A 116 -6.04 -1.60 11.09
C VAL A 116 -4.72 -0.99 11.59
N ASP A 117 -3.62 -1.31 10.93
CA ASP A 117 -2.27 -0.90 11.34
C ASP A 117 -1.83 0.41 10.66
N ALA A 118 -2.23 0.58 9.43
CA ALA A 118 -1.97 1.77 8.62
C ALA A 118 -3.15 2.02 7.66
N VAL A 119 -3.23 3.21 7.09
CA VAL A 119 -4.03 3.45 5.90
C VAL A 119 -3.14 3.93 4.76
N TYR A 120 -3.60 3.79 3.53
CA TYR A 120 -2.82 4.20 2.37
C TYR A 120 -3.67 5.04 1.41
N ILE A 121 -3.17 6.21 1.04
CA ILE A 121 -3.83 7.08 0.06
C ILE A 121 -3.33 6.74 -1.34
N GLY A 122 -4.28 6.42 -2.24
CA GLY A 122 -4.08 6.41 -3.68
C GLY A 122 -4.38 7.81 -4.25
N PRO A 123 -3.38 8.70 -4.45
CA PRO A 123 -3.65 10.11 -4.76
C PRO A 123 -4.36 10.30 -6.10
N ALA A 124 -4.13 9.42 -7.08
CA ALA A 124 -4.81 9.50 -8.38
C ALA A 124 -6.32 9.22 -8.24
N ASP A 125 -6.68 8.13 -7.54
CA ASP A 125 -8.09 7.77 -7.30
C ASP A 125 -8.78 8.80 -6.42
N LEU A 126 -8.10 9.26 -5.36
CA LEU A 126 -8.60 10.33 -4.51
C LEU A 126 -8.84 11.63 -5.29
N SER A 127 -7.92 12.00 -6.20
CA SER A 127 -8.08 13.19 -7.05
C SER A 127 -9.34 13.08 -7.89
N ILE A 128 -9.54 11.94 -8.57
CA ILE A 128 -10.75 11.67 -9.38
C ILE A 128 -12.00 11.74 -8.50
N ALA A 129 -11.98 11.10 -7.34
CA ALA A 129 -13.10 11.14 -6.40
C ALA A 129 -13.46 12.56 -5.94
N LEU A 130 -12.46 13.45 -5.82
CA LEU A 130 -12.64 14.85 -5.47
C LEU A 130 -13.01 15.76 -6.65
N GLY A 131 -13.09 15.21 -7.88
CA GLY A 131 -13.41 15.96 -9.10
C GLY A 131 -12.22 16.69 -9.72
N LEU A 132 -11.00 16.26 -9.39
CA LEU A 132 -9.75 16.78 -9.93
C LEU A 132 -9.19 15.84 -11.02
N PRO A 133 -8.32 16.32 -11.91
CA PRO A 133 -7.55 15.43 -12.78
C PRO A 133 -6.74 14.40 -11.97
N PRO A 134 -6.52 13.17 -12.47
CA PRO A 134 -5.69 12.20 -11.76
C PRO A 134 -4.26 12.74 -11.58
N GLY A 135 -3.75 12.71 -10.34
CA GLY A 135 -2.44 13.26 -10.02
C GLY A 135 -1.89 12.78 -8.68
N MET A 136 -0.58 12.97 -8.49
CA MET A 136 0.08 12.64 -7.21
C MET A 136 0.09 13.81 -6.22
N ASP A 137 -0.12 15.03 -6.72
CA ASP A 137 -0.15 16.26 -5.93
C ASP A 137 -1.03 17.30 -6.61
N HIS A 138 -1.68 18.14 -5.81
CA HIS A 138 -2.52 19.25 -6.26
C HIS A 138 -2.36 20.44 -5.33
N GLU A 139 -2.49 21.66 -5.89
CA GLU A 139 -2.60 22.89 -5.10
C GLU A 139 -4.02 23.15 -4.58
N ALA A 140 -5.02 22.41 -5.10
CA ALA A 140 -6.40 22.55 -4.71
C ALA A 140 -6.61 22.26 -3.22
N ALA A 141 -7.28 23.18 -2.51
CA ALA A 141 -7.54 23.06 -1.08
C ALA A 141 -8.25 21.74 -0.74
N VAL A 142 -9.27 21.36 -1.50
CA VAL A 142 -10.04 20.13 -1.27
C VAL A 142 -9.16 18.87 -1.23
N PHE A 143 -8.08 18.82 -2.00
CA PHE A 143 -7.13 17.70 -1.98
C PHE A 143 -6.22 17.75 -0.75
N ASN A 144 -5.67 18.92 -0.45
CA ASN A 144 -4.77 19.09 0.69
C ASN A 144 -5.52 18.91 2.02
N ASP A 145 -6.73 19.45 2.15
CA ASP A 145 -7.60 19.26 3.32
C ASP A 145 -7.92 17.77 3.55
N ALA A 146 -8.14 17.00 2.47
CA ALA A 146 -8.35 15.56 2.57
C ALA A 146 -7.11 14.82 3.10
N LEU A 147 -5.90 15.18 2.63
CA LEU A 147 -4.65 14.62 3.13
C LEU A 147 -4.44 14.91 4.62
N GLU A 148 -4.69 16.17 5.02
CA GLU A 148 -4.57 16.61 6.42
C GLU A 148 -5.58 15.89 7.31
N ALA A 149 -6.82 15.71 6.85
CA ALA A 149 -7.85 14.99 7.58
C ALA A 149 -7.44 13.53 7.84
N VAL A 150 -6.87 12.85 6.82
CA VAL A 150 -6.38 11.47 6.97
C VAL A 150 -5.24 11.38 7.98
N VAL A 151 -4.25 12.27 7.90
CA VAL A 151 -3.14 12.28 8.86
C VAL A 151 -3.64 12.55 10.28
N ALA A 152 -4.56 13.51 10.44
CA ALA A 152 -5.13 13.84 11.74
C ALA A 152 -5.94 12.67 12.34
N ALA A 153 -6.75 11.99 11.54
CA ALA A 153 -7.50 10.80 11.98
C ALA A 153 -6.57 9.67 12.39
N CYS A 154 -5.55 9.38 11.57
CA CYS A 154 -4.55 8.38 11.89
C CYS A 154 -3.85 8.63 13.23
N HIS A 155 -3.47 9.87 13.49
CA HIS A 155 -2.82 10.25 14.75
C HIS A 155 -3.76 10.06 15.96
N ARG A 156 -5.06 10.38 15.81
CA ARG A 156 -6.03 10.18 16.91
C ARG A 156 -6.18 8.72 17.30
N HIS A 157 -6.08 7.82 16.33
CA HIS A 157 -6.31 6.38 16.53
C HIS A 157 -5.04 5.55 16.61
N GLY A 158 -3.84 6.17 16.53
CA GLY A 158 -2.56 5.45 16.59
C GLY A 158 -2.27 4.62 15.34
N VAL A 159 -2.88 4.95 14.21
CA VAL A 159 -2.72 4.29 12.90
C VAL A 159 -1.66 5.02 12.07
N VAL A 160 -0.90 4.31 11.25
CA VAL A 160 0.17 4.92 10.43
C VAL A 160 -0.43 5.50 9.14
N PRO A 161 -0.29 6.81 8.86
CA PRO A 161 -0.72 7.38 7.58
C PRO A 161 0.28 7.06 6.46
N GLY A 162 -0.23 6.47 5.38
CA GLY A 162 0.54 6.12 4.18
C GLY A 162 0.05 6.85 2.92
N VAL A 163 0.95 7.05 1.97
CA VAL A 163 0.62 7.71 0.69
C VAL A 163 1.56 7.27 -0.43
N HIS A 164 1.00 7.14 -1.64
CA HIS A 164 1.80 7.03 -2.84
C HIS A 164 2.37 8.39 -3.25
N ALA A 165 3.67 8.43 -3.52
CA ALA A 165 4.38 9.65 -3.87
C ALA A 165 5.45 9.37 -4.97
N ASN A 166 6.30 10.32 -5.19
CA ASN A 166 7.52 10.20 -5.97
C ASN A 166 8.65 10.94 -5.23
N PRO A 167 9.93 10.81 -5.64
CA PRO A 167 11.04 11.44 -4.94
C PRO A 167 10.91 12.96 -4.78
N SER A 168 10.28 13.67 -5.73
CA SER A 168 10.18 15.13 -5.70
C SER A 168 9.21 15.67 -4.66
N ILE A 169 8.21 14.87 -4.24
CA ILE A 169 7.21 15.27 -3.25
C ILE A 169 7.32 14.50 -1.93
N ALA A 170 8.26 13.56 -1.81
CA ALA A 170 8.40 12.73 -0.62
C ALA A 170 8.65 13.55 0.65
N ALA A 171 9.53 14.57 0.59
CA ALA A 171 9.79 15.46 1.72
C ALA A 171 8.52 16.21 2.15
N LYS A 172 7.75 16.77 1.20
CA LYS A 172 6.46 17.41 1.46
C LYS A 172 5.50 16.47 2.19
N ARG A 173 5.38 15.22 1.75
CA ARG A 173 4.52 14.21 2.39
C ARG A 173 4.98 13.87 3.81
N TYR A 174 6.28 13.75 4.01
CA TYR A 174 6.85 13.52 5.34
C TYR A 174 6.55 14.70 6.30
N GLU A 175 6.71 15.93 5.84
CA GLU A 175 6.39 17.15 6.59
C GLU A 175 4.89 17.25 6.92
N GLN A 176 4.02 16.81 6.02
CA GLN A 176 2.57 16.69 6.25
C GLN A 176 2.19 15.62 7.29
N GLY A 177 3.13 14.78 7.72
CA GLY A 177 2.91 13.76 8.77
C GLY A 177 2.81 12.33 8.27
N PHE A 178 2.92 12.07 6.97
CA PHE A 178 2.95 10.69 6.45
C PHE A 178 4.21 9.95 6.91
N ARG A 179 4.07 8.65 7.20
CA ARG A 179 5.17 7.79 7.68
C ARG A 179 5.41 6.54 6.82
N MET A 180 4.45 6.15 6.00
CA MET A 180 4.61 5.14 4.96
C MET A 180 4.50 5.80 3.59
N ILE A 181 5.63 6.01 2.90
CA ILE A 181 5.70 6.80 1.66
C ILE A 181 6.32 5.94 0.56
N THR A 182 5.52 5.57 -0.44
CA THR A 182 6.05 4.90 -1.63
C THR A 182 6.62 5.94 -2.57
N VAL A 183 7.89 5.81 -2.95
CA VAL A 183 8.61 6.85 -3.70
C VAL A 183 9.01 6.44 -5.12
N GLY A 184 8.70 5.22 -5.55
CA GLY A 184 9.03 4.77 -6.89
C GLY A 184 8.62 3.33 -7.17
N TYR A 185 8.70 2.95 -8.44
CA TYR A 185 8.52 1.58 -8.91
C TYR A 185 9.40 1.32 -10.14
N GLU A 186 9.76 0.06 -10.34
CA GLU A 186 10.79 -0.39 -11.28
C GLU A 186 10.54 0.03 -12.73
N ILE A 187 9.30 -0.03 -13.21
CA ILE A 187 8.94 0.33 -14.60
C ILE A 187 9.25 1.80 -14.85
N PHE A 188 8.87 2.68 -13.92
CA PHE A 188 9.11 4.11 -14.07
C PHE A 188 10.60 4.45 -13.97
N ALA A 189 11.33 3.79 -13.06
CA ALA A 189 12.77 3.94 -12.93
C ALA A 189 13.49 3.52 -14.21
N ALA A 190 13.15 2.35 -14.76
CA ALA A 190 13.71 1.85 -16.01
C ALA A 190 13.40 2.77 -17.21
N GLN A 191 12.15 3.23 -17.36
CA GLN A 191 11.76 4.15 -18.42
C GLN A 191 12.50 5.48 -18.34
N THR A 192 12.69 6.02 -17.14
CA THR A 192 13.39 7.29 -16.91
C THR A 192 14.86 7.16 -17.29
N ALA A 193 15.53 6.08 -16.85
CA ALA A 193 16.90 5.81 -17.18
C ALA A 193 17.11 5.65 -18.71
N LEU A 194 16.32 4.79 -19.35
CA LEU A 194 16.40 4.56 -20.81
C LEU A 194 16.14 5.82 -21.64
N ARG A 195 15.18 6.67 -21.22
CA ARG A 195 14.96 7.96 -21.89
C ARG A 195 16.14 8.90 -21.72
N GLY A 196 16.73 8.93 -20.54
CA GLY A 196 17.94 9.72 -20.23
C GLY A 196 19.11 9.32 -21.11
N ASP A 197 19.41 8.02 -21.15
CA ASP A 197 20.50 7.44 -21.97
C ASP A 197 20.28 7.73 -23.47
N GLY A 198 19.08 7.52 -23.95
CA GLY A 198 18.74 7.82 -25.36
C GLY A 198 18.84 9.31 -25.71
N LYS A 199 18.56 10.22 -24.77
CA LYS A 199 18.77 11.67 -24.96
C LYS A 199 20.26 12.00 -24.99
N ALA A 200 21.04 11.46 -24.06
CA ALA A 200 22.48 11.68 -23.95
C ALA A 200 23.22 11.16 -25.22
N ALA A 201 22.87 9.97 -25.67
CA ALA A 201 23.46 9.38 -26.90
C ALA A 201 23.16 10.24 -28.14
N ARG A 202 21.93 10.71 -28.30
CA ARG A 202 21.57 11.61 -29.44
C ARG A 202 22.32 12.94 -29.38
N ALA A 203 22.51 13.52 -28.21
CA ALA A 203 23.30 14.74 -28.06
C ALA A 203 24.76 14.52 -28.46
N ALA A 204 25.37 13.46 -27.95
CA ALA A 204 26.78 13.12 -28.28
C ALA A 204 27.00 12.85 -29.76
N ILE A 205 26.03 12.23 -30.47
CA ILE A 205 26.10 12.03 -31.92
C ILE A 205 25.98 13.36 -32.68
N ALA A 206 25.08 14.26 -32.25
CA ALA A 206 24.92 15.56 -32.87
C ALA A 206 26.18 16.44 -32.74
N ASP A 207 26.87 16.35 -31.61
CA ASP A 207 28.13 17.08 -31.38
C ASP A 207 29.33 16.49 -32.16
N ALA A 208 29.19 15.27 -32.69
CA ALA A 208 30.23 14.58 -33.43
C ALA A 208 30.12 14.73 -34.96
N ILE A 209 29.04 15.37 -35.45
CA ILE A 209 28.76 15.67 -36.89
C ILE A 209 29.01 17.15 -37.18
#